data_d7666af85809228a91c024c9f6c64d28
#
_entry.id   d7666af85809228a91c024c9f6c64d28
#
_cell.length_a   1.000
_cell.length_b   1.000
_cell.length_c   1.000
_cell.angle_alpha   90.00
_cell.angle_beta   90.00
_cell.angle_gamma   90.00
#
_symmetry.space_group_name_H-M   'P 1'
#
loop_
_entity.id
_entity.type
_entity.pdbx_description
1 polymer ?
#
loop_
_entity_poly.entity_id
_entity_poly.type
_entity_poly.pdbx_seq_one_letter_code
_entity_poly.pdbx_strand_id
1 'polypeptide(L)'
;MNRNVFLKNTVILTGASLALRGIGMVFRVYLAAQIGAQGMGLYQLITTVYNLALTIATAGIGIAATRMITEEMALGGGQRLRSLCKKLLLASLVLGLLAAGLQFFGADLAAGLWIHDERAALSLRILALSLPVIAVMSCLQGYFMARRAVGLTTGAQMAEQLLRIALIMAILPAALGKGLGEACAAVVLAGTAAEVVSGGIVWWGYRRDLRQVPGSGKNVPAKGVLRRLWSIGAPVAATRYVGSTLRTLENVMVPGCLAVFTGSRELALEQFGALKGMAMAVLFFPFSFLTTLSTLLLPEITEAYAQ
;
A
#
# COMPACT_ATOMS: atom_id res chain seq x y z
N MET A 1 23.67 -18.69 -11.90
CA MET A 1 22.18 -18.67 -11.92
C MET A 1 21.76 -18.76 -13.39
N ASN A 2 20.95 -19.77 -13.78
CA ASN A 2 20.58 -19.96 -15.19
C ASN A 2 19.81 -18.71 -15.70
N ARG A 3 20.37 -17.99 -16.68
CA ARG A 3 19.78 -16.79 -17.33
C ARG A 3 18.33 -17.04 -17.77
N ASN A 4 18.04 -18.24 -18.27
CA ASN A 4 16.70 -18.64 -18.71
C ASN A 4 15.68 -18.75 -17.56
N VAL A 5 16.08 -19.19 -16.36
CA VAL A 5 15.21 -19.27 -15.18
C VAL A 5 14.92 -17.88 -14.63
N PHE A 6 15.92 -17.01 -14.64
CA PHE A 6 15.75 -15.61 -14.22
C PHE A 6 14.80 -14.86 -15.16
N LEU A 7 15.01 -14.94 -16.48
CA LEU A 7 14.14 -14.32 -17.48
C LEU A 7 12.70 -14.86 -17.38
N LYS A 8 12.53 -16.18 -17.27
CA LYS A 8 11.20 -16.79 -17.11
C LYS A 8 10.47 -16.24 -15.87
N ASN A 9 11.13 -16.18 -14.73
CA ASN A 9 10.55 -15.66 -13.49
C ASN A 9 10.20 -14.17 -13.60
N THR A 10 11.05 -13.37 -14.24
CA THR A 10 10.80 -11.95 -14.48
C THR A 10 9.59 -11.76 -15.39
N VAL A 11 9.49 -12.48 -16.48
CA VAL A 11 8.33 -12.40 -17.40
C VAL A 11 7.03 -12.81 -16.70
N ILE A 12 7.05 -13.90 -15.91
CA ILE A 12 5.87 -14.34 -15.15
C ILE A 12 5.44 -13.28 -14.12
N LEU A 13 6.38 -12.72 -13.36
CA LEU A 13 6.08 -11.67 -12.36
C LEU A 13 5.54 -10.40 -13.01
N THR A 14 6.05 -10.05 -14.17
CA THR A 14 5.57 -8.88 -14.93
C THR A 14 4.20 -9.12 -15.50
N GLY A 15 3.96 -10.29 -16.11
CA GLY A 15 2.65 -10.68 -16.59
C GLY A 15 1.61 -10.66 -15.47
N ALA A 16 1.96 -11.20 -14.30
CA ALA A 16 1.13 -11.15 -13.10
C ALA A 16 0.83 -9.71 -12.65
N SER A 17 1.83 -8.83 -12.64
CA SER A 17 1.66 -7.42 -12.28
C SER A 17 0.75 -6.67 -13.26
N LEU A 18 0.87 -6.94 -14.55
CA LEU A 18 0.00 -6.37 -15.58
C LEU A 18 -1.44 -6.89 -15.46
N ALA A 19 -1.62 -8.19 -15.22
CA ALA A 19 -2.92 -8.78 -14.98
C ALA A 19 -3.63 -8.15 -13.76
N LEU A 20 -2.89 -7.96 -12.65
CA LEU A 20 -3.42 -7.29 -11.46
C LEU A 20 -3.89 -5.86 -11.75
N ARG A 21 -3.14 -5.11 -12.56
CA ARG A 21 -3.53 -3.75 -12.96
C ARG A 21 -4.78 -3.75 -13.83
N GLY A 22 -4.89 -4.70 -14.77
CA GLY A 22 -6.09 -4.89 -15.60
C GLY A 22 -7.32 -5.24 -14.75
N ILE A 23 -7.19 -6.21 -13.86
CA ILE A 23 -8.26 -6.60 -12.93
C ILE A 23 -8.66 -5.42 -12.03
N GLY A 24 -7.67 -4.68 -11.50
CA GLY A 24 -7.93 -3.50 -10.67
C GLY A 24 -8.68 -2.40 -11.42
N MET A 25 -8.40 -2.22 -12.72
CA MET A 25 -9.10 -1.27 -13.57
C MET A 25 -10.55 -1.67 -13.79
N VAL A 26 -10.80 -2.92 -14.22
CA VAL A 26 -12.17 -3.46 -14.43
C VAL A 26 -12.97 -3.34 -13.13
N PHE A 27 -12.36 -3.70 -12.01
CA PHE A 27 -12.98 -3.57 -10.70
C PHE A 27 -13.33 -2.11 -10.35
N ARG A 28 -12.48 -1.15 -10.70
CA ARG A 28 -12.75 0.27 -10.46
C ARG A 28 -13.94 0.78 -11.28
N VAL A 29 -14.07 0.31 -12.52
CA VAL A 29 -15.25 0.61 -13.35
C VAL A 29 -16.51 0.02 -12.74
N TYR A 30 -16.45 -1.24 -12.28
CA TYR A 30 -17.56 -1.88 -11.55
C TYR A 30 -17.96 -1.07 -10.30
N LEU A 31 -16.97 -0.69 -9.47
CA LEU A 31 -17.22 0.09 -8.26
C LEU A 31 -17.88 1.44 -8.60
N ALA A 32 -17.38 2.13 -9.62
CA ALA A 32 -17.95 3.39 -10.10
C ALA A 32 -19.42 3.25 -10.56
N ALA A 33 -19.75 2.15 -11.22
CA ALA A 33 -21.13 1.85 -11.63
C ALA A 33 -22.06 1.60 -10.43
N GLN A 34 -21.54 1.05 -9.32
CA GLN A 34 -22.35 0.72 -8.13
C GLN A 34 -22.56 1.93 -7.19
N ILE A 35 -21.50 2.68 -6.88
CA ILE A 35 -21.56 3.79 -5.90
C ILE A 35 -21.75 5.17 -6.55
N GLY A 36 -21.72 5.24 -7.89
CA GLY A 36 -21.87 6.47 -8.64
C GLY A 36 -20.70 7.45 -8.50
N ALA A 37 -20.80 8.59 -9.19
CA ALA A 37 -19.75 9.60 -9.20
C ALA A 37 -19.53 10.25 -7.82
N GLN A 38 -20.61 10.55 -7.10
CA GLN A 38 -20.54 11.11 -5.75
C GLN A 38 -19.86 10.16 -4.77
N GLY A 39 -20.18 8.85 -4.83
CA GLY A 39 -19.53 7.84 -3.99
C GLY A 39 -18.06 7.67 -4.32
N MET A 40 -17.69 7.72 -5.61
CA MET A 40 -16.31 7.69 -6.04
C MET A 40 -15.52 8.91 -5.55
N GLY A 41 -16.15 10.09 -5.51
CA GLY A 41 -15.56 11.31 -4.95
C GLY A 41 -15.27 11.17 -3.45
N LEU A 42 -16.25 10.71 -2.67
CA LEU A 42 -16.08 10.46 -1.24
C LEU A 42 -15.01 9.41 -0.97
N TYR A 43 -15.05 8.28 -1.68
CA TYR A 43 -14.04 7.22 -1.59
C TYR A 43 -12.63 7.73 -1.92
N GLN A 44 -12.50 8.60 -2.95
CA GLN A 44 -11.22 9.19 -3.32
C GLN A 44 -10.66 10.12 -2.23
N LEU A 45 -11.50 10.89 -1.55
CA LEU A 45 -11.10 11.73 -0.42
C LEU A 45 -10.68 10.89 0.79
N ILE A 46 -11.46 9.86 1.14
CA ILE A 46 -11.13 8.91 2.21
C ILE A 46 -9.77 8.27 1.96
N THR A 47 -9.54 7.75 0.75
CA THR A 47 -8.27 7.11 0.40
C THR A 47 -7.11 8.10 0.34
N THR A 48 -7.35 9.36 0.04
CA THR A 48 -6.34 10.42 0.06
C THR A 48 -5.82 10.66 1.48
N VAL A 49 -6.71 10.83 2.46
CA VAL A 49 -6.35 10.99 3.88
C VAL A 49 -5.64 9.73 4.40
N TYR A 50 -6.17 8.55 4.06
CA TYR A 50 -5.54 7.29 4.41
C TYR A 50 -4.12 7.14 3.85
N ASN A 51 -3.87 7.54 2.60
CA ASN A 51 -2.55 7.47 1.98
C ASN A 51 -1.52 8.37 2.68
N LEU A 52 -1.93 9.49 3.27
CA LEU A 52 -1.07 10.31 4.11
C LEU A 52 -0.66 9.55 5.37
N ALA A 53 -1.61 8.95 6.10
CA ALA A 53 -1.33 8.14 7.28
C ALA A 53 -0.52 6.87 6.93
N LEU A 54 -0.81 6.24 5.79
CA LEU A 54 -0.05 5.11 5.26
C LEU A 54 1.41 5.48 4.99
N THR A 55 1.66 6.68 4.46
CA THR A 55 3.01 7.19 4.27
C THR A 55 3.74 7.32 5.60
N ILE A 56 3.06 7.78 6.67
CA ILE A 56 3.60 7.82 8.04
C ILE A 56 3.93 6.41 8.54
N ALA A 57 3.01 5.46 8.38
CA ALA A 57 3.17 4.10 8.86
C ALA A 57 4.32 3.35 8.18
N THR A 58 4.56 3.59 6.89
CA THR A 58 5.53 2.83 6.08
C THR A 58 6.88 3.53 5.89
N ALA A 59 6.97 4.81 6.14
CA ALA A 59 8.11 5.75 6.21
C ALA A 59 9.52 5.19 5.87
N GLY A 60 9.74 4.73 4.64
CA GLY A 60 11.05 4.21 4.20
C GLY A 60 11.46 2.87 4.82
N ILE A 61 10.60 2.25 5.67
CA ILE A 61 10.87 0.98 6.38
C ILE A 61 11.25 -0.13 5.40
N GLY A 62 10.50 -0.31 4.33
CA GLY A 62 10.76 -1.37 3.35
C GLY A 62 12.14 -1.26 2.72
N ILE A 63 12.55 -0.05 2.33
CA ILE A 63 13.86 0.22 1.71
C ILE A 63 14.98 0.01 2.74
N ALA A 64 14.82 0.55 3.94
CA ALA A 64 15.80 0.38 5.01
C ALA A 64 15.93 -1.08 5.43
N ALA A 65 14.82 -1.83 5.54
CA ALA A 65 14.81 -3.25 5.83
C ALA A 65 15.55 -4.04 4.73
N THR A 66 15.23 -3.79 3.46
CA THR A 66 15.91 -4.44 2.33
C THR A 66 17.43 -4.25 2.43
N ARG A 67 17.87 -3.00 2.60
CA ARG A 67 19.30 -2.68 2.65
C ARG A 67 19.99 -3.33 3.85
N MET A 68 19.44 -3.15 5.06
CA MET A 68 20.05 -3.68 6.29
C MET A 68 20.08 -5.21 6.30
N ILE A 69 19.04 -5.87 5.79
CA ILE A 69 18.97 -7.32 5.70
C ILE A 69 19.96 -7.85 4.65
N THR A 70 20.06 -7.22 3.48
CA THR A 70 21.03 -7.61 2.44
C THR A 70 22.46 -7.49 2.93
N GLU A 71 22.79 -6.42 3.64
CA GLU A 71 24.12 -6.22 4.23
C GLU A 71 24.47 -7.29 5.27
N GLU A 72 23.51 -7.62 6.16
CA GLU A 72 23.72 -8.66 7.19
C GLU A 72 23.84 -10.07 6.58
N MET A 73 23.10 -10.34 5.50
CA MET A 73 23.24 -11.59 4.75
C MET A 73 24.61 -11.72 4.07
N ALA A 74 25.14 -10.64 3.51
CA ALA A 74 26.45 -10.60 2.88
C ALA A 74 27.58 -10.88 3.89
N LEU A 75 27.38 -10.51 5.16
CA LEU A 75 28.32 -10.76 6.25
C LEU A 75 28.22 -12.18 6.85
N GLY A 76 27.31 -13.03 6.36
CA GLY A 76 27.14 -14.41 6.82
C GLY A 76 26.53 -14.57 8.20
N GLY A 77 25.95 -13.51 8.77
CA GLY A 77 25.48 -13.43 10.15
C GLY A 77 24.04 -13.94 10.38
N GLY A 78 23.76 -15.25 10.20
CA GLY A 78 22.39 -15.77 10.32
C GLY A 78 21.70 -15.51 11.67
N GLN A 79 22.44 -15.38 12.77
CA GLN A 79 21.90 -15.05 14.10
C GLN A 79 21.60 -13.56 14.29
N ARG A 80 22.50 -12.70 13.79
CA ARG A 80 22.28 -11.28 13.76
C ARG A 80 21.05 -10.94 12.89
N LEU A 81 20.86 -11.68 11.80
CA LEU A 81 19.71 -11.53 10.90
C LEU A 81 18.38 -11.71 11.67
N ARG A 82 18.24 -12.76 12.49
CA ARG A 82 17.02 -12.98 13.29
C ARG A 82 16.77 -11.83 14.28
N SER A 83 17.81 -11.38 14.97
CA SER A 83 17.73 -10.25 15.91
C SER A 83 17.39 -8.94 15.19
N LEU A 84 18.00 -8.72 14.02
CA LEU A 84 17.74 -7.56 13.17
C LEU A 84 16.28 -7.55 12.70
N CYS A 85 15.80 -8.64 12.10
CA CYS A 85 14.41 -8.76 11.62
C CYS A 85 13.39 -8.52 12.75
N LYS A 86 13.61 -9.10 13.93
CA LYS A 86 12.74 -8.89 15.09
C LYS A 86 12.65 -7.41 15.49
N LYS A 87 13.78 -6.69 15.50
CA LYS A 87 13.81 -5.25 15.83
C LYS A 87 13.17 -4.39 14.74
N LEU A 88 13.38 -4.73 13.46
CA LEU A 88 12.75 -4.03 12.34
C LEU A 88 11.23 -4.23 12.35
N LEU A 89 10.76 -5.46 12.59
CA LEU A 89 9.32 -5.76 12.72
C LEU A 89 8.68 -5.03 13.90
N LEU A 90 9.36 -4.99 15.05
CA LEU A 90 8.87 -4.24 16.21
C LEU A 90 8.80 -2.74 15.93
N ALA A 91 9.81 -2.18 15.30
CA ALA A 91 9.82 -0.77 14.89
C ALA A 91 8.70 -0.45 13.89
N SER A 92 8.48 -1.34 12.91
CA SER A 92 7.39 -1.21 11.94
C SER A 92 6.02 -1.26 12.62
N LEU A 93 5.84 -2.20 13.55
CA LEU A 93 4.59 -2.32 14.31
C LEU A 93 4.31 -1.08 15.14
N VAL A 94 5.31 -0.55 15.84
CA VAL A 94 5.18 0.67 16.65
C VAL A 94 4.80 1.86 15.78
N LEU A 95 5.49 2.07 14.65
CA LEU A 95 5.15 3.15 13.72
C LEU A 95 3.75 2.99 13.11
N GLY A 96 3.37 1.75 12.77
CA GLY A 96 2.03 1.43 12.29
C GLY A 96 0.95 1.70 13.34
N LEU A 97 1.19 1.36 14.61
CA LEU A 97 0.27 1.64 15.72
C LEU A 97 0.16 3.14 16.01
N LEU A 98 1.26 3.88 15.94
CA LEU A 98 1.24 5.34 16.09
C LEU A 98 0.42 6.01 14.98
N ALA A 99 0.63 5.59 13.71
CA ALA A 99 -0.14 6.10 12.58
C ALA A 99 -1.63 5.71 12.70
N ALA A 100 -1.92 4.49 13.14
CA ALA A 100 -3.28 4.01 13.38
C ALA A 100 -3.97 4.82 14.48
N GLY A 101 -3.29 5.06 15.59
CA GLY A 101 -3.81 5.91 16.67
C GLY A 101 -4.09 7.33 16.19
N LEU A 102 -3.14 7.93 15.48
CA LEU A 102 -3.31 9.28 14.92
C LEU A 102 -4.52 9.36 13.98
N GLN A 103 -4.67 8.37 13.08
CA GLN A 103 -5.81 8.35 12.15
C GLN A 103 -7.13 8.01 12.84
N PHE A 104 -7.15 7.08 13.79
CA PHE A 104 -8.36 6.65 14.48
C PHE A 104 -8.97 7.78 15.32
N PHE A 105 -8.14 8.43 16.14
CA PHE A 105 -8.57 9.56 16.98
C PHE A 105 -8.74 10.86 16.18
N GLY A 106 -8.00 11.02 15.08
CA GLY A 106 -8.12 12.16 14.16
C GLY A 106 -9.20 12.00 13.09
N ALA A 107 -9.91 10.86 13.04
CA ALA A 107 -10.89 10.57 11.98
C ALA A 107 -12.01 11.60 11.87
N ASP A 108 -12.58 12.02 12.99
CA ASP A 108 -13.67 13.02 13.01
C ASP A 108 -13.16 14.41 12.59
N LEU A 109 -11.97 14.78 13.06
CA LEU A 109 -11.30 16.02 12.64
C LEU A 109 -11.02 16.03 11.13
N ALA A 110 -10.49 14.93 10.59
CA ALA A 110 -10.21 14.79 9.17
C ALA A 110 -11.51 14.79 8.33
N ALA A 111 -12.54 14.09 8.80
CA ALA A 111 -13.86 14.08 8.16
C ALA A 111 -14.51 15.46 8.15
N GLY A 112 -14.49 16.19 9.27
CA GLY A 112 -15.08 17.51 9.40
C GLY A 112 -14.29 18.62 8.73
N LEU A 113 -12.96 18.71 8.96
CA LEU A 113 -12.14 19.84 8.49
C LEU A 113 -11.55 19.64 7.09
N TRP A 114 -11.20 18.42 6.71
CA TRP A 114 -10.54 18.15 5.43
C TRP A 114 -11.51 17.64 4.37
N ILE A 115 -12.26 16.60 4.72
CA ILE A 115 -13.23 16.03 3.77
C ILE A 115 -14.51 16.86 3.80
N HIS A 116 -14.84 17.50 4.93
CA HIS A 116 -16.08 18.19 5.25
C HIS A 116 -17.32 17.30 5.01
N ASP A 117 -17.23 16.03 5.24
CA ASP A 117 -18.29 15.05 5.13
C ASP A 117 -18.14 14.04 6.27
N GLU A 118 -19.03 14.11 7.25
CA GLU A 118 -18.98 13.25 8.45
C GLU A 118 -19.12 11.77 8.12
N ARG A 119 -19.74 11.44 6.97
CA ARG A 119 -19.87 10.06 6.49
C ARG A 119 -18.53 9.36 6.28
N ALA A 120 -17.45 10.11 6.10
CA ALA A 120 -16.10 9.58 5.93
C ALA A 120 -15.48 9.05 7.24
N ALA A 121 -15.93 9.51 8.40
CA ALA A 121 -15.31 9.20 9.70
C ALA A 121 -15.26 7.69 9.98
N LEU A 122 -16.34 6.96 9.74
CA LEU A 122 -16.38 5.51 9.92
C LEU A 122 -15.38 4.80 9.03
N SER A 123 -15.30 5.19 7.76
CA SER A 123 -14.36 4.62 6.79
C SER A 123 -12.89 4.87 7.20
N LEU A 124 -12.57 6.06 7.71
CA LEU A 124 -11.22 6.41 8.19
C LEU A 124 -10.83 5.59 9.43
N ARG A 125 -11.78 5.35 10.35
CA ARG A 125 -11.54 4.49 11.53
C ARG A 125 -11.29 3.04 11.14
N ILE A 126 -12.05 2.51 10.18
CA ILE A 126 -11.84 1.15 9.66
C ILE A 126 -10.44 1.02 9.03
N LEU A 127 -10.05 1.99 8.19
CA LEU A 127 -8.73 2.03 7.55
C LEU A 127 -7.58 2.16 8.57
N ALA A 128 -7.81 2.81 9.70
CA ALA A 128 -6.78 2.91 10.74
C ALA A 128 -6.34 1.53 11.24
N LEU A 129 -7.23 0.54 11.28
CA LEU A 129 -6.93 -0.83 11.72
C LEU A 129 -5.98 -1.57 10.76
N SER A 130 -5.92 -1.18 9.49
CA SER A 130 -5.02 -1.79 8.51
C SER A 130 -3.57 -1.28 8.62
N LEU A 131 -3.35 -0.07 9.15
CA LEU A 131 -2.02 0.57 9.17
C LEU A 131 -0.93 -0.25 9.88
N PRO A 132 -1.16 -0.87 11.05
CA PRO A 132 -0.16 -1.73 11.68
C PRO A 132 0.19 -2.96 10.83
N VAL A 133 -0.80 -3.54 10.18
CA VAL A 133 -0.61 -4.70 9.30
C VAL A 133 0.26 -4.33 8.10
N ILE A 134 -0.06 -3.21 7.44
CA ILE A 134 0.68 -2.75 6.26
C ILE A 134 2.10 -2.29 6.62
N ALA A 135 2.30 -1.67 7.79
CA ALA A 135 3.64 -1.32 8.25
C ALA A 135 4.53 -2.57 8.44
N VAL A 136 3.99 -3.62 9.06
CA VAL A 136 4.67 -4.92 9.20
C VAL A 136 4.90 -5.55 7.83
N MET A 137 3.90 -5.51 6.94
CA MET A 137 3.99 -6.02 5.57
C MET A 137 5.09 -5.31 4.77
N SER A 138 5.23 -4.00 4.91
CA SER A 138 6.32 -3.22 4.26
C SER A 138 7.70 -3.72 4.68
N CYS A 139 7.88 -4.05 5.97
CA CYS A 139 9.13 -4.65 6.47
C CYS A 139 9.35 -6.06 5.89
N LEU A 140 8.31 -6.90 5.85
CA LEU A 140 8.38 -8.26 5.31
C LEU A 140 8.64 -8.27 3.80
N GLN A 141 8.06 -7.35 3.04
CA GLN A 141 8.37 -7.16 1.63
C GLN A 141 9.86 -6.82 1.44
N GLY A 142 10.41 -5.95 2.30
CA GLY A 142 11.85 -5.67 2.34
C GLY A 142 12.69 -6.90 2.62
N TYR A 143 12.26 -7.77 3.53
CA TYR A 143 12.90 -9.05 3.82
C TYR A 143 12.92 -9.98 2.60
N PHE A 144 11.77 -10.21 1.96
CA PHE A 144 11.68 -11.09 0.79
C PHE A 144 12.40 -10.52 -0.44
N MET A 145 12.45 -9.19 -0.57
CA MET A 145 13.25 -8.53 -1.60
C MET A 145 14.76 -8.76 -1.38
N ALA A 146 15.24 -8.62 -0.15
CA ALA A 146 16.64 -8.93 0.20
C ALA A 146 16.99 -10.41 -0.06
N ARG A 147 16.04 -11.32 0.21
CA ARG A 147 16.17 -12.76 -0.07
C ARG A 147 16.00 -13.14 -1.55
N ARG A 148 15.66 -12.19 -2.42
CA ARG A 148 15.29 -12.44 -3.82
C ARG A 148 14.13 -13.43 -4.00
N ALA A 149 13.25 -13.55 -3.01
CA ALA A 149 12.11 -14.45 -2.94
C ALA A 149 10.78 -13.68 -3.11
N VAL A 150 10.71 -12.78 -4.10
CA VAL A 150 9.59 -11.85 -4.32
C VAL A 150 8.29 -12.58 -4.72
N GLY A 151 8.38 -13.82 -5.19
CA GLY A 151 7.21 -14.59 -5.66
C GLY A 151 6.12 -14.76 -4.59
N LEU A 152 6.49 -14.96 -3.32
CA LEU A 152 5.53 -15.09 -2.23
C LEU A 152 4.75 -13.78 -2.00
N THR A 153 5.44 -12.66 -1.97
CA THR A 153 4.81 -11.35 -1.75
C THR A 153 3.92 -10.95 -2.92
N THR A 154 4.34 -11.25 -4.16
CA THR A 154 3.52 -11.02 -5.35
C THR A 154 2.29 -11.93 -5.35
N GLY A 155 2.44 -13.21 -5.02
CA GLY A 155 1.31 -14.14 -4.90
C GLY A 155 0.31 -13.72 -3.82
N ALA A 156 0.79 -13.23 -2.67
CA ALA A 156 -0.07 -12.71 -1.62
C ALA A 156 -0.83 -11.45 -2.05
N GLN A 157 -0.19 -10.54 -2.82
CA GLN A 157 -0.85 -9.36 -3.40
C GLN A 157 -1.94 -9.75 -4.43
N MET A 158 -1.70 -10.81 -5.22
CA MET A 158 -2.73 -11.33 -6.13
C MET A 158 -3.91 -11.89 -5.35
N ALA A 159 -3.67 -12.71 -4.34
CA ALA A 159 -4.71 -13.24 -3.48
C ALA A 159 -5.50 -12.13 -2.76
N GLU A 160 -4.81 -11.11 -2.27
CA GLU A 160 -5.41 -9.91 -1.67
C GLU A 160 -6.38 -9.23 -2.65
N GLN A 161 -5.93 -8.95 -3.86
CA GLN A 161 -6.75 -8.26 -4.85
C GLN A 161 -8.00 -9.05 -5.22
N LEU A 162 -7.86 -10.37 -5.44
CA LEU A 162 -9.00 -11.24 -5.73
C LEU A 162 -9.97 -11.34 -4.55
N LEU A 163 -9.45 -11.49 -3.34
CA LEU A 163 -10.25 -11.53 -2.12
C LEU A 163 -10.97 -10.21 -1.87
N ARG A 164 -10.29 -9.07 -2.07
CA ARG A 164 -10.89 -7.73 -1.98
C ARG A 164 -12.08 -7.59 -2.91
N ILE A 165 -11.93 -7.99 -4.18
CA ILE A 165 -12.99 -7.94 -5.17
C ILE A 165 -14.16 -8.84 -4.75
N ALA A 166 -13.88 -10.09 -4.36
CA ALA A 166 -14.91 -11.02 -3.94
C ALA A 166 -15.70 -10.53 -2.72
N LEU A 167 -14.99 -10.00 -1.71
CA LEU A 167 -15.63 -9.45 -0.52
C LEU A 167 -16.47 -8.20 -0.83
N ILE A 168 -15.98 -7.31 -1.70
CA ILE A 168 -16.75 -6.11 -2.08
C ILE A 168 -18.01 -6.53 -2.84
N MET A 169 -17.91 -7.44 -3.79
CA MET A 169 -19.09 -7.95 -4.53
C MET A 169 -20.12 -8.62 -3.61
N ALA A 170 -19.67 -9.24 -2.50
CA ALA A 170 -20.56 -9.87 -1.53
C ALA A 170 -21.22 -8.88 -0.57
N ILE A 171 -20.49 -7.86 -0.10
CA ILE A 171 -20.94 -6.98 0.98
C ILE A 171 -21.59 -5.70 0.45
N LEU A 172 -21.10 -5.15 -0.67
CA LEU A 172 -21.53 -3.87 -1.21
C LEU A 172 -23.06 -3.81 -1.51
N PRO A 173 -23.73 -4.83 -2.08
CA PRO A 173 -25.16 -4.76 -2.36
C PRO A 173 -26.01 -4.55 -1.11
N ALA A 174 -25.61 -5.15 0.02
CA ALA A 174 -26.31 -4.96 1.31
C ALA A 174 -26.06 -3.57 1.92
N ALA A 175 -24.93 -2.93 1.61
CA ALA A 175 -24.56 -1.61 2.13
C ALA A 175 -25.18 -0.48 1.30
N LEU A 176 -25.40 -0.66 0.00
CA LEU A 176 -25.99 0.37 -0.89
C LEU A 176 -27.37 0.82 -0.41
N GLY A 177 -28.17 -0.10 0.16
CA GLY A 177 -29.50 0.21 0.70
C GLY A 177 -29.49 1.09 1.96
N LYS A 178 -28.33 1.24 2.62
CA LYS A 178 -28.19 2.00 3.88
C LYS A 178 -27.66 3.44 3.67
N GLY A 179 -27.12 3.71 2.50
CA GLY A 179 -26.60 5.03 2.15
C GLY A 179 -25.15 5.03 1.68
N LEU A 180 -24.71 6.18 1.17
CA LEU A 180 -23.40 6.34 0.53
C LEU A 180 -22.22 6.11 1.50
N GLY A 181 -22.34 6.61 2.74
CA GLY A 181 -21.29 6.44 3.76
C GLY A 181 -21.08 4.98 4.13
N GLU A 182 -22.17 4.22 4.28
CA GLU A 182 -22.13 2.78 4.57
C GLU A 182 -21.55 1.98 3.39
N ALA A 183 -21.89 2.38 2.15
CA ALA A 183 -21.32 1.77 0.96
C ALA A 183 -19.79 1.97 0.89
N CYS A 184 -19.31 3.20 1.17
CA CYS A 184 -17.86 3.46 1.24
C CYS A 184 -17.20 2.68 2.39
N ALA A 185 -17.85 2.61 3.56
CA ALA A 185 -17.36 1.85 4.70
C ALA A 185 -17.26 0.34 4.40
N ALA A 186 -18.23 -0.22 3.68
CA ALA A 186 -18.22 -1.60 3.24
C ALA A 186 -17.05 -1.92 2.27
N VAL A 187 -16.82 -1.02 1.31
CA VAL A 187 -15.68 -1.15 0.37
C VAL A 187 -14.35 -1.14 1.12
N VAL A 188 -14.20 -0.22 2.07
CA VAL A 188 -13.00 -0.08 2.89
C VAL A 188 -12.81 -1.27 3.81
N LEU A 189 -13.89 -1.76 4.45
CA LEU A 189 -13.85 -2.93 5.33
C LEU A 189 -13.40 -4.18 4.56
N ALA A 190 -13.94 -4.41 3.38
CA ALA A 190 -13.54 -5.52 2.51
C ALA A 190 -12.06 -5.42 2.12
N GLY A 191 -11.57 -4.20 1.81
CA GLY A 191 -10.15 -3.94 1.54
C GLY A 191 -9.27 -4.27 2.75
N THR A 192 -9.61 -3.76 3.92
CA THR A 192 -8.89 -4.02 5.18
C THR A 192 -8.86 -5.51 5.53
N ALA A 193 -9.97 -6.21 5.36
CA ALA A 193 -10.03 -7.66 5.59
C ALA A 193 -9.10 -8.43 4.64
N ALA A 194 -9.08 -8.07 3.35
CA ALA A 194 -8.19 -8.67 2.37
C ALA A 194 -6.71 -8.41 2.69
N GLU A 195 -6.36 -7.20 3.15
CA GLU A 195 -5.01 -6.82 3.58
C GLU A 195 -4.55 -7.65 4.79
N VAL A 196 -5.43 -7.88 5.77
CA VAL A 196 -5.13 -8.70 6.96
C VAL A 196 -4.86 -10.16 6.55
N VAL A 197 -5.66 -10.71 5.65
CA VAL A 197 -5.46 -12.09 5.14
C VAL A 197 -4.14 -12.19 4.38
N SER A 198 -3.85 -11.27 3.48
CA SER A 198 -2.58 -11.17 2.75
C SER A 198 -1.39 -11.06 3.70
N GLY A 199 -1.52 -10.22 4.72
CA GLY A 199 -0.54 -10.09 5.80
C GLY A 199 -0.26 -11.41 6.51
N GLY A 200 -1.31 -12.18 6.79
CA GLY A 200 -1.21 -13.52 7.39
C GLY A 200 -0.43 -14.51 6.50
N ILE A 201 -0.68 -14.50 5.20
CA ILE A 201 0.03 -15.35 4.22
C ILE A 201 1.53 -15.04 4.21
N VAL A 202 1.88 -13.74 4.10
CA VAL A 202 3.28 -13.31 4.06
C VAL A 202 3.98 -13.56 5.39
N TRP A 203 3.28 -13.33 6.50
CA TRP A 203 3.79 -13.64 7.84
C TRP A 203 4.07 -15.12 8.03
N TRP A 204 3.16 -15.99 7.59
CA TRP A 204 3.36 -17.42 7.62
C TRP A 204 4.58 -17.85 6.78
N GLY A 205 4.70 -17.32 5.56
CA GLY A 205 5.86 -17.55 4.70
C GLY A 205 7.17 -17.10 5.33
N TYR A 206 7.18 -15.91 5.97
CA TYR A 206 8.33 -15.40 6.72
C TYR A 206 8.73 -16.33 7.86
N ARG A 207 7.77 -16.80 8.68
CA ARG A 207 8.06 -17.74 9.77
C ARG A 207 8.65 -19.05 9.26
N ARG A 208 8.16 -19.55 8.12
CA ARG A 208 8.67 -20.77 7.49
C ARG A 208 10.09 -20.57 6.97
N ASP A 209 10.35 -19.49 6.27
CA ASP A 209 11.67 -19.17 5.71
C ASP A 209 12.72 -18.92 6.81
N LEU A 210 12.33 -18.19 7.86
CA LEU A 210 13.22 -17.91 8.98
C LEU A 210 13.65 -19.18 9.75
N ARG A 211 12.84 -20.25 9.77
CA ARG A 211 13.22 -21.54 10.36
C ARG A 211 14.34 -22.23 9.59
N GLN A 212 14.45 -21.99 8.29
CA GLN A 212 15.47 -22.58 7.42
C GLN A 212 16.81 -21.83 7.47
N VAL A 213 16.84 -20.62 8.05
CA VAL A 213 18.10 -19.89 8.24
C VAL A 213 18.93 -20.57 9.33
N PRO A 214 20.14 -21.08 9.03
CA PRO A 214 20.97 -21.73 10.03
C PRO A 214 21.28 -20.77 11.18
N GLY A 215 20.84 -21.15 12.37
CA GLY A 215 21.11 -20.40 13.59
C GLY A 215 21.90 -21.27 14.55
N SER A 216 23.22 -21.24 14.43
CA SER A 216 24.10 -21.92 15.40
C SER A 216 24.64 -20.91 16.40
N GLY A 217 24.26 -21.02 17.67
CA GLY A 217 24.91 -20.36 18.81
C GLY A 217 24.21 -19.09 19.36
N LYS A 218 24.92 -18.32 20.15
CA LYS A 218 24.41 -17.24 21.02
C LYS A 218 23.77 -16.09 20.25
N ASN A 219 22.60 -15.62 20.69
CA ASN A 219 21.93 -14.41 20.19
C ASN A 219 22.89 -13.20 20.24
N VAL A 220 23.43 -12.80 19.10
CA VAL A 220 24.23 -11.59 19.01
C VAL A 220 23.30 -10.39 18.85
N PRO A 221 23.23 -9.48 19.83
CA PRO A 221 22.33 -8.34 19.74
C PRO A 221 22.79 -7.39 18.62
N ALA A 222 21.93 -7.15 17.66
CA ALA A 222 22.15 -6.09 16.68
C ALA A 222 22.05 -4.73 17.40
N LYS A 223 23.20 -4.07 17.63
CA LYS A 223 23.24 -2.73 18.28
C LYS A 223 22.98 -1.63 17.23
N GLY A 224 22.30 -0.55 17.64
CA GLY A 224 22.10 0.61 16.79
C GLY A 224 21.11 0.46 15.62
N VAL A 225 20.25 -0.57 15.60
CA VAL A 225 19.28 -0.83 14.53
C VAL A 225 18.36 0.36 14.30
N LEU A 226 17.80 0.94 15.35
CA LEU A 226 16.89 2.09 15.26
C LEU A 226 17.58 3.32 14.66
N ARG A 227 18.80 3.64 15.13
CA ARG A 227 19.57 4.78 14.59
C ARG A 227 19.85 4.58 13.09
N ARG A 228 20.19 3.36 12.70
CA ARG A 228 20.47 3.00 11.31
C ARG A 228 19.21 3.00 10.45
N LEU A 229 18.09 2.50 11.00
CA LEU A 229 16.79 2.56 10.36
C LEU A 229 16.41 4.02 10.05
N TRP A 230 16.57 4.93 11.01
CA TRP A 230 16.30 6.34 10.81
C TRP A 230 17.26 7.00 9.81
N SER A 231 18.56 6.71 9.87
CA SER A 231 19.53 7.31 8.93
C SER A 231 19.29 6.93 7.48
N ILE A 232 18.76 5.73 7.22
CA ILE A 232 18.44 5.26 5.86
C ILE A 232 16.99 5.65 5.49
N GLY A 233 16.07 5.49 6.42
CA GLY A 233 14.64 5.68 6.17
C GLY A 233 14.20 7.15 6.14
N ALA A 234 14.80 8.03 6.96
CA ALA A 234 14.36 9.42 7.09
C ALA A 234 14.45 10.23 5.77
N PRO A 235 15.55 10.18 4.98
CA PRO A 235 15.60 10.92 3.72
C PRO A 235 14.52 10.42 2.72
N VAL A 236 14.31 9.09 2.65
CA VAL A 236 13.28 8.49 1.79
C VAL A 236 11.88 8.85 2.29
N ALA A 237 11.68 8.83 3.60
CA ALA A 237 10.45 9.25 4.23
C ALA A 237 10.13 10.71 3.92
N ALA A 238 11.09 11.62 4.08
CA ALA A 238 10.91 13.06 3.83
C ALA A 238 10.40 13.31 2.40
N THR A 239 11.03 12.70 1.39
CA THR A 239 10.59 12.84 -0.01
C THR A 239 9.16 12.33 -0.22
N ARG A 240 8.82 11.18 0.38
CA ARG A 240 7.47 10.61 0.30
C ARG A 240 6.44 11.47 1.03
N TYR A 241 6.79 12.05 2.18
CA TYR A 241 5.92 12.95 2.94
C TYR A 241 5.57 14.20 2.15
N VAL A 242 6.57 14.88 1.58
CA VAL A 242 6.33 16.06 0.77
C VAL A 242 5.39 15.73 -0.38
N GLY A 243 5.67 14.66 -1.12
CA GLY A 243 4.81 14.23 -2.24
C GLY A 243 3.39 13.83 -1.79
N SER A 244 3.25 13.14 -0.67
CA SER A 244 1.94 12.73 -0.14
C SER A 244 1.15 13.93 0.36
N THR A 245 1.79 14.85 1.06
CA THR A 245 1.15 16.08 1.56
C THR A 245 0.65 16.96 0.41
N LEU A 246 1.47 17.17 -0.63
CA LEU A 246 1.07 17.95 -1.79
C LEU A 246 -0.13 17.33 -2.50
N ARG A 247 -0.15 16.00 -2.70
CA ARG A 247 -1.30 15.29 -3.28
C ARG A 247 -2.54 15.38 -2.40
N THR A 248 -2.36 15.33 -1.08
CA THR A 248 -3.49 15.46 -0.13
C THR A 248 -4.07 16.86 -0.21
N LEU A 249 -3.23 17.90 -0.20
CA LEU A 249 -3.66 19.28 -0.36
C LEU A 249 -4.42 19.47 -1.68
N GLU A 250 -3.86 19.01 -2.81
CA GLU A 250 -4.52 19.07 -4.12
C GLU A 250 -5.91 18.43 -4.08
N ASN A 251 -6.00 17.17 -3.60
CA ASN A 251 -7.26 16.43 -3.61
C ASN A 251 -8.30 16.98 -2.65
N VAL A 252 -7.91 17.63 -1.56
CA VAL A 252 -8.83 18.27 -0.60
C VAL A 252 -9.28 19.65 -1.10
N MET A 253 -8.37 20.43 -1.70
CA MET A 253 -8.69 21.76 -2.18
C MET A 253 -9.60 21.76 -3.41
N VAL A 254 -9.44 20.81 -4.32
CA VAL A 254 -10.22 20.77 -5.58
C VAL A 254 -11.73 20.70 -5.32
N PRO A 255 -12.26 19.75 -4.51
CA PRO A 255 -13.70 19.74 -4.21
C PRO A 255 -14.16 20.99 -3.47
N GLY A 256 -13.31 21.57 -2.60
CA GLY A 256 -13.61 22.82 -1.92
C GLY A 256 -13.83 23.99 -2.89
N CYS A 257 -12.91 24.17 -3.83
CA CYS A 257 -13.03 25.20 -4.88
C CYS A 257 -14.23 24.95 -5.79
N LEU A 258 -14.49 23.69 -6.17
CA LEU A 258 -15.67 23.32 -6.95
C LEU A 258 -16.96 23.62 -6.22
N ALA A 259 -17.03 23.40 -4.91
CA ALA A 259 -18.22 23.67 -4.09
C ALA A 259 -18.54 25.18 -4.05
N VAL A 260 -17.52 26.02 -3.97
CA VAL A 260 -17.69 27.49 -4.06
C VAL A 260 -18.21 27.90 -5.44
N PHE A 261 -17.69 27.30 -6.49
CA PHE A 261 -18.09 27.62 -7.87
C PHE A 261 -19.50 27.13 -8.22
N THR A 262 -19.83 25.89 -7.83
CA THR A 262 -21.12 25.26 -8.15
C THR A 262 -22.24 25.64 -7.18
N GLY A 263 -21.91 26.23 -6.03
CA GLY A 263 -22.88 26.51 -4.95
C GLY A 263 -23.44 25.25 -4.26
N SER A 264 -22.98 24.04 -4.67
CA SER A 264 -23.42 22.76 -4.11
C SER A 264 -22.24 21.84 -3.87
N ARG A 265 -22.16 21.34 -2.63
CA ARG A 265 -21.13 20.39 -2.25
C ARG A 265 -21.30 19.02 -2.88
N GLU A 266 -22.54 18.58 -3.00
CA GLU A 266 -22.86 17.30 -3.62
C GLU A 266 -22.43 17.27 -5.09
N LEU A 267 -22.73 18.34 -5.82
CA LEU A 267 -22.33 18.50 -7.23
C LEU A 267 -20.79 18.57 -7.37
N ALA A 268 -20.13 19.29 -6.46
CA ALA A 268 -18.66 19.36 -6.45
C ALA A 268 -18.04 18.00 -6.20
N LEU A 269 -18.57 17.22 -5.28
CA LEU A 269 -18.08 15.86 -4.98
C LEU A 269 -18.33 14.90 -6.16
N GLU A 270 -19.48 15.04 -6.82
CA GLU A 270 -19.81 14.28 -8.04
C GLU A 270 -18.85 14.59 -9.18
N GLN A 271 -18.59 15.87 -9.47
CA GLN A 271 -17.65 16.28 -10.51
C GLN A 271 -16.22 15.83 -10.18
N PHE A 272 -15.79 15.95 -8.94
CA PHE A 272 -14.48 15.45 -8.49
C PHE A 272 -14.36 13.94 -8.63
N GLY A 273 -15.41 13.20 -8.24
CA GLY A 273 -15.48 11.74 -8.37
C GLY A 273 -15.45 11.29 -9.84
N ALA A 274 -16.22 11.95 -10.70
CA ALA A 274 -16.20 11.70 -12.14
C ALA A 274 -14.80 11.93 -12.74
N LEU A 275 -14.14 13.03 -12.37
CA LEU A 275 -12.82 13.36 -12.86
C LEU A 275 -11.74 12.42 -12.29
N LYS A 276 -11.53 12.44 -10.97
CA LYS A 276 -10.43 11.71 -10.29
C LYS A 276 -10.73 10.22 -10.11
N GLY A 277 -11.98 9.90 -9.80
CA GLY A 277 -12.42 8.53 -9.53
C GLY A 277 -12.60 7.69 -10.79
N MET A 278 -13.13 8.28 -11.85
CA MET A 278 -13.49 7.58 -13.08
C MET A 278 -12.56 7.96 -14.26
N ALA A 279 -12.62 9.20 -14.77
CA ALA A 279 -11.94 9.59 -16.00
C ALA A 279 -10.41 9.43 -15.92
N MET A 280 -9.78 9.94 -14.86
CA MET A 280 -8.33 9.83 -14.67
C MET A 280 -7.86 8.38 -14.55
N ALA A 281 -8.65 7.51 -13.94
CA ALA A 281 -8.33 6.09 -13.80
C ALA A 281 -8.22 5.40 -15.16
N VAL A 282 -9.15 5.71 -16.08
CA VAL A 282 -9.15 5.18 -17.45
C VAL A 282 -8.02 5.81 -18.27
N LEU A 283 -7.87 7.12 -18.18
CA LEU A 283 -6.89 7.89 -18.97
C LEU A 283 -5.44 7.46 -18.64
N PHE A 284 -5.12 7.26 -17.37
CA PHE A 284 -3.77 6.88 -16.92
C PHE A 284 -3.52 5.37 -16.94
N PHE A 285 -4.51 4.54 -17.25
CA PHE A 285 -4.32 3.11 -17.35
C PHE A 285 -3.23 2.69 -18.34
N PRO A 286 -3.16 3.23 -19.59
CA PRO A 286 -2.08 2.92 -20.53
C PRO A 286 -0.68 3.25 -20.00
N PHE A 287 -0.53 4.33 -19.21
CA PHE A 287 0.75 4.70 -18.58
C PHE A 287 1.25 3.61 -17.62
N SER A 288 0.35 2.86 -17.01
CA SER A 288 0.74 1.75 -16.14
C SER A 288 1.46 0.62 -16.88
N PHE A 289 1.12 0.38 -18.14
CA PHE A 289 1.83 -0.56 -19.01
C PHE A 289 3.20 -0.02 -19.41
N LEU A 290 3.28 1.27 -19.78
CA LEU A 290 4.53 1.92 -20.15
C LEU A 290 5.54 1.89 -18.99
N THR A 291 5.12 2.18 -17.77
CA THR A 291 6.00 2.10 -16.59
C THR A 291 6.52 0.70 -16.34
N THR A 292 5.70 -0.33 -16.57
CA THR A 292 6.12 -1.73 -16.41
C THR A 292 7.09 -2.13 -17.50
N LEU A 293 6.83 -1.77 -18.76
CA LEU A 293 7.74 -2.00 -19.88
C LEU A 293 9.09 -1.30 -19.68
N SER A 294 9.07 -0.04 -19.24
CA SER A 294 10.29 0.71 -18.91
C SER A 294 11.16 0.01 -17.86
N THR A 295 10.53 -0.53 -16.82
CA THR A 295 11.24 -1.25 -15.75
C THR A 295 11.87 -2.56 -16.25
N LEU A 296 11.26 -3.20 -17.25
CA LEU A 296 11.80 -4.42 -17.88
C LEU A 296 12.90 -4.14 -18.87
N LEU A 297 12.76 -3.08 -19.68
CA LEU A 297 13.72 -2.74 -20.72
C LEU A 297 14.99 -2.08 -20.16
N LEU A 298 14.88 -1.44 -18.98
CA LEU A 298 16.01 -0.72 -18.38
C LEU A 298 17.27 -1.58 -18.21
N PRO A 299 17.21 -2.81 -17.65
CA PRO A 299 18.39 -3.67 -17.53
C PRO A 299 18.97 -4.09 -18.89
N GLU A 300 18.11 -4.42 -19.86
CA GLU A 300 18.55 -4.84 -21.20
C GLU A 300 19.20 -3.70 -21.97
N ILE A 301 18.62 -2.49 -21.90
CA ILE A 301 19.20 -1.29 -22.49
C ILE A 301 20.54 -0.96 -21.85
N THR A 302 20.63 -1.08 -20.52
CA THR A 302 21.87 -0.81 -19.78
C THR A 302 22.97 -1.83 -20.15
N GLU A 303 22.62 -3.10 -20.30
CA GLU A 303 23.56 -4.15 -20.73
C GLU A 303 24.03 -3.93 -22.17
N ALA A 304 23.09 -3.59 -23.08
CA ALA A 304 23.43 -3.28 -24.48
C ALA A 304 24.29 -2.00 -24.63
N TYR A 305 24.15 -1.05 -23.73
CA TYR A 305 24.96 0.19 -23.74
C TYR A 305 26.37 -0.03 -23.14
N ALA A 306 26.54 -1.07 -22.32
CA ALA A 306 27.81 -1.41 -21.67
C ALA A 306 28.71 -2.36 -22.50
N GLN A 307 28.16 -2.94 -23.57
CA GLN A 307 28.86 -3.75 -24.57
C GLN A 307 29.37 -2.91 -25.74
#